data_8a7356261a05ba354f449c5f8e3e1258
#
_entry.id   8a7356261a05ba354f449c5f8e3e1258
#
_cell.length_a   1.000
_cell.length_b   1.000
_cell.length_c   1.000
_cell.angle_alpha   90.00
_cell.angle_beta   90.00
_cell.angle_gamma   90.00
#
_symmetry.space_group_name_H-M   'P 1'
#
loop_
_entity.id
_entity.type
_entity.pdbx_description
1 polymer ?
#
loop_
_entity_poly.entity_id
_entity_poly.type
_entity_poly.pdbx_seq_one_letter_code
_entity_poly.pdbx_strand_id
1 'polypeptide(L)'
;MEIEQQVDREPKRGAALHTYKKSHAKFIGLLAVLGVLLIASVAFGVLRRQTHDRALAAGAEDDSSRAPVVNVGHVRQSGAKSTIELPGDLVARVETPLYARVDGYLKRRPVDIGDHVKKGDLLIEIETPDLDAQIAQGEATLAQSRATVQQLRAALAVAKSNAKLAATTAERYRILLQQESVAKQDYDNQAAAAEVAEANIKQAEENIHAAEATISANVANVRRMQELKIYANLVAPYDGIVTFRSGQSDPGTLISSGNTTATKELIRVSEIDTIRIFVNVPQSYSTLIHAGQTADLIVDEFPGRTFPARVRGTTNSVDPSTRALLAVLLVDNPKGELLPGMYAKVRFALPHMVSVMMLPADALVLKTDGPHAAVVGADHKVHFHKLVLGRDMGAELEVNSGLEEGDAVVLNPTDAIREGVVVETKDRAAK
;
A
#
# COMPACT_ATOMS: atom_id res chain seq x y z
N MET A 1 -9.79 -53.97 -44.83
CA MET A 1 -10.76 -53.95 -45.93
C MET A 1 -9.99 -53.30 -47.04
N GLU A 2 -9.28 -54.09 -47.79
CA GLU A 2 -9.71 -54.69 -49.08
C GLU A 2 -9.75 -53.61 -50.17
N ILE A 3 -9.16 -53.64 -51.23
CA ILE A 3 -8.69 -54.75 -52.19
C ILE A 3 -8.17 -54.00 -53.42
N GLU A 4 -7.04 -54.25 -53.86
CA GLU A 4 -6.64 -55.13 -54.95
C GLU A 4 -6.69 -54.49 -56.34
N GLN A 5 -5.56 -54.58 -56.97
CA GLN A 5 -5.25 -55.41 -58.18
C GLN A 5 -5.65 -54.73 -59.50
N GLN A 6 -5.04 -54.83 -60.55
CA GLN A 6 -4.06 -55.75 -61.14
C GLN A 6 -3.84 -55.33 -62.60
N VAL A 7 -2.63 -55.46 -63.09
CA VAL A 7 -2.22 -56.36 -64.24
C VAL A 7 -2.55 -55.90 -65.65
N ASP A 8 -1.62 -55.64 -66.48
CA ASP A 8 -0.85 -56.48 -67.32
C ASP A 8 -1.15 -56.30 -68.91
N ARG A 9 -0.11 -56.36 -69.66
CA ARG A 9 0.09 -57.00 -70.99
C ARG A 9 0.62 -56.14 -72.11
N GLU A 10 1.87 -56.44 -72.42
CA GLU A 10 2.38 -56.50 -73.79
C GLU A 10 1.54 -57.44 -74.65
N PRO A 11 1.66 -57.45 -76.01
CA PRO A 11 2.85 -57.84 -76.69
C PRO A 11 3.06 -57.35 -78.17
N LYS A 12 4.35 -57.40 -78.56
CA LYS A 12 4.98 -58.03 -79.78
C LYS A 12 4.56 -57.76 -81.18
N ARG A 13 5.69 -57.64 -82.00
CA ARG A 13 5.97 -58.08 -83.40
C ARG A 13 5.57 -57.09 -84.49
N GLY A 14 6.35 -56.91 -85.52
CA GLY A 14 7.46 -57.63 -86.15
C GLY A 14 7.98 -56.91 -87.35
N ALA A 15 9.16 -57.18 -87.61
CA ALA A 15 9.98 -57.20 -88.78
C ALA A 15 9.45 -56.69 -90.17
N ALA A 16 10.32 -55.93 -90.80
CA ALA A 16 10.75 -56.24 -92.13
C ALA A 16 11.94 -55.41 -92.59
N LEU A 17 12.95 -56.07 -93.01
CA LEU A 17 14.14 -55.61 -93.70
C LEU A 17 13.88 -55.08 -95.07
N HIS A 18 14.49 -53.97 -95.42
CA HIS A 18 14.89 -53.71 -96.79
C HIS A 18 16.23 -52.96 -96.85
N THR A 19 17.19 -53.65 -97.39
CA THR A 19 18.50 -53.22 -97.81
C THR A 19 18.47 -52.27 -98.98
N TYR A 20 19.18 -51.15 -98.89
CA TYR A 20 19.69 -50.48 -100.08
C TYR A 20 21.08 -49.92 -99.89
N LYS A 21 21.93 -50.30 -100.76
CA LYS A 21 23.37 -50.06 -100.89
C LYS A 21 23.60 -48.80 -101.68
N LYS A 22 24.34 -47.78 -101.22
CA LYS A 22 25.45 -47.08 -101.95
C LYS A 22 25.81 -45.71 -101.39
N SER A 23 27.03 -45.49 -101.40
CA SER A 23 27.82 -44.23 -101.50
C SER A 23 28.37 -43.67 -100.19
N HIS A 24 29.46 -44.28 -99.70
CA HIS A 24 30.19 -43.90 -98.51
C HIS A 24 31.18 -42.72 -98.64
N ALA A 25 31.48 -42.24 -99.85
CA ALA A 25 32.55 -41.25 -100.06
C ALA A 25 32.13 -39.78 -99.69
N LYS A 26 30.89 -39.40 -99.88
CA LYS A 26 30.39 -38.04 -99.59
C LYS A 26 30.00 -37.89 -98.07
N PHE A 27 29.71 -39.01 -97.39
CA PHE A 27 29.31 -39.00 -95.97
C PHE A 27 30.50 -38.87 -95.00
N ILE A 28 31.68 -39.37 -95.37
CA ILE A 28 32.90 -39.27 -94.60
C ILE A 28 33.41 -37.83 -94.57
N GLY A 29 33.31 -37.08 -95.72
CA GLY A 29 33.66 -35.67 -95.77
C GLY A 29 32.75 -34.78 -94.90
N LEU A 30 31.45 -35.08 -94.86
CA LEU A 30 30.50 -34.32 -94.07
C LEU A 30 30.70 -34.57 -92.57
N LEU A 31 31.00 -35.83 -92.18
CA LEU A 31 31.29 -36.20 -90.79
C LEU A 31 32.58 -35.57 -90.27
N ALA A 32 33.61 -35.46 -91.13
CA ALA A 32 34.86 -34.79 -90.82
C ALA A 32 34.67 -33.27 -90.51
N VAL A 33 33.87 -32.61 -91.35
CA VAL A 33 33.52 -31.18 -91.19
C VAL A 33 32.68 -31.00 -89.91
N LEU A 34 31.73 -31.88 -89.69
CA LEU A 34 30.89 -31.83 -88.45
C LEU A 34 31.73 -32.10 -87.21
N GLY A 35 32.68 -33.04 -87.27
CA GLY A 35 33.63 -33.28 -86.20
C GLY A 35 34.53 -32.08 -85.84
N VAL A 36 35.03 -31.41 -86.89
CA VAL A 36 35.83 -30.20 -86.72
C VAL A 36 34.99 -29.02 -86.10
N LEU A 37 33.75 -28.84 -86.54
CA LEU A 37 32.82 -27.88 -85.97
C LEU A 37 32.47 -28.18 -84.52
N LEU A 38 32.31 -29.47 -84.21
CA LEU A 38 31.99 -29.91 -82.87
C LEU A 38 33.19 -29.70 -81.94
N ILE A 39 34.39 -30.05 -82.42
CA ILE A 39 35.61 -29.75 -81.64
C ILE A 39 35.83 -28.25 -81.43
N ALA A 40 35.61 -27.42 -82.51
CA ALA A 40 35.69 -25.99 -82.44
C ALA A 40 34.65 -25.39 -81.47
N SER A 41 33.40 -25.93 -81.48
CA SER A 41 32.32 -25.54 -80.56
C SER A 41 32.65 -25.92 -79.11
N VAL A 42 33.19 -27.11 -78.86
CA VAL A 42 33.62 -27.54 -77.55
C VAL A 42 34.81 -26.74 -77.05
N ALA A 43 35.81 -26.50 -77.96
CA ALA A 43 36.95 -25.67 -77.61
C ALA A 43 36.56 -24.21 -77.30
N PHE A 44 35.65 -23.65 -78.08
CA PHE A 44 35.07 -22.31 -77.83
C PHE A 44 34.27 -22.27 -76.53
N GLY A 45 33.51 -23.31 -76.23
CA GLY A 45 32.74 -23.43 -74.95
C GLY A 45 33.68 -23.55 -73.72
N VAL A 46 34.75 -24.33 -73.85
CA VAL A 46 35.76 -24.47 -72.76
C VAL A 46 36.56 -23.18 -72.54
N LEU A 47 36.97 -22.54 -73.63
CA LEU A 47 37.65 -21.23 -73.52
C LEU A 47 36.73 -20.14 -72.92
N ARG A 48 35.45 -20.12 -73.31
CA ARG A 48 34.49 -19.17 -72.73
C ARG A 48 34.18 -19.46 -71.29
N ARG A 49 34.14 -20.73 -70.89
CA ARG A 49 33.99 -21.16 -69.51
C ARG A 49 35.21 -20.75 -68.65
N GLN A 50 36.44 -21.00 -69.14
CA GLN A 50 37.65 -20.62 -68.46
C GLN A 50 37.81 -19.10 -68.26
N THR A 51 37.40 -18.27 -69.27
CA THR A 51 37.42 -16.83 -69.12
C THR A 51 36.32 -16.34 -68.17
N HIS A 52 35.20 -17.04 -68.09
CA HIS A 52 34.11 -16.71 -67.15
C HIS A 52 34.48 -17.11 -65.74
N ASP A 53 35.09 -18.29 -65.58
CA ASP A 53 35.54 -18.78 -64.25
C ASP A 53 36.71 -17.93 -63.70
N ARG A 54 37.58 -17.40 -64.60
CA ARG A 54 38.64 -16.46 -64.19
C ARG A 54 38.12 -15.08 -63.84
N ALA A 55 37.09 -14.60 -64.53
CA ALA A 55 36.44 -13.34 -64.21
C ALA A 55 35.66 -13.41 -62.90
N LEU A 56 35.02 -14.56 -62.64
CA LEU A 56 34.34 -14.82 -61.33
C LEU A 56 35.34 -14.97 -60.17
N ALA A 57 36.47 -15.67 -60.44
CA ALA A 57 37.53 -15.82 -59.43
C ALA A 57 38.21 -14.49 -59.12
N ALA A 58 38.50 -13.66 -60.11
CA ALA A 58 39.07 -12.32 -59.92
C ALA A 58 38.11 -11.35 -59.24
N GLY A 59 36.76 -11.48 -59.51
CA GLY A 59 35.73 -10.74 -58.81
C GLY A 59 35.59 -11.17 -57.33
N ALA A 60 35.74 -12.47 -57.06
CA ALA A 60 35.68 -13.01 -55.71
C ALA A 60 36.93 -12.65 -54.85
N GLU A 61 38.12 -12.57 -55.52
CA GLU A 61 39.34 -12.12 -54.83
C GLU A 61 39.30 -10.62 -54.52
N ASP A 62 38.74 -9.78 -55.38
CA ASP A 62 38.58 -8.34 -55.17
C ASP A 62 37.53 -8.02 -54.13
N ASP A 63 36.47 -8.82 -54.04
CA ASP A 63 35.41 -8.70 -53.04
C ASP A 63 35.86 -9.26 -51.66
N SER A 64 36.74 -10.28 -51.64
CA SER A 64 37.29 -10.84 -50.41
C SER A 64 38.43 -9.97 -49.80
N SER A 65 38.98 -9.06 -50.59
CA SER A 65 40.03 -8.14 -50.13
C SER A 65 39.51 -6.79 -49.57
N ARG A 66 38.20 -6.49 -49.77
CA ARG A 66 37.56 -5.32 -49.19
C ARG A 66 37.05 -5.66 -47.80
N ALA A 67 37.38 -4.82 -46.80
CA ALA A 67 36.77 -4.95 -45.49
C ALA A 67 35.24 -4.84 -45.58
N PRO A 68 34.48 -5.79 -45.02
CA PRO A 68 33.04 -5.71 -45.05
C PRO A 68 32.55 -4.42 -44.34
N VAL A 69 31.64 -3.71 -45.04
CA VAL A 69 30.99 -2.52 -44.46
C VAL A 69 29.88 -2.99 -43.53
N VAL A 70 29.97 -2.58 -42.27
CA VAL A 70 29.00 -2.89 -41.22
C VAL A 70 28.29 -1.65 -40.71
N ASN A 71 26.99 -1.75 -40.46
CA ASN A 71 26.27 -0.72 -39.73
C ASN A 71 26.57 -0.87 -38.25
N VAL A 72 26.92 0.22 -37.58
CA VAL A 72 27.17 0.21 -36.14
C VAL A 72 26.14 1.05 -35.40
N GLY A 73 25.82 0.60 -34.21
CA GLY A 73 25.08 1.35 -33.19
C GLY A 73 26.00 1.60 -32.00
N HIS A 74 25.74 2.65 -31.26
CA HIS A 74 26.52 2.95 -30.06
C HIS A 74 25.77 2.52 -28.81
N VAL A 75 26.46 1.83 -27.90
CA VAL A 75 25.96 1.49 -26.58
C VAL A 75 25.78 2.77 -25.79
N ARG A 76 24.62 2.93 -25.20
CA ARG A 76 24.27 4.09 -24.37
C ARG A 76 24.04 3.65 -22.94
N GLN A 77 24.45 4.48 -22.02
CA GLN A 77 24.06 4.30 -20.61
C GLN A 77 22.60 4.64 -20.44
N SER A 78 21.84 3.76 -19.80
CA SER A 78 20.45 4.06 -19.48
C SER A 78 20.36 5.20 -18.48
N GLY A 79 19.86 6.35 -18.93
CA GLY A 79 19.51 7.48 -18.06
C GLY A 79 18.10 7.36 -17.49
N ALA A 80 17.34 6.31 -17.83
CA ALA A 80 15.96 6.16 -17.41
C ALA A 80 15.88 5.88 -15.91
N LYS A 81 15.22 6.77 -15.16
CA LYS A 81 14.81 6.51 -13.78
C LYS A 81 13.95 5.25 -13.78
N SER A 82 14.39 4.21 -13.12
CA SER A 82 13.57 3.03 -12.92
C SER A 82 12.39 3.42 -12.05
N THR A 83 11.18 3.15 -12.50
CA THR A 83 9.96 3.39 -11.72
C THR A 83 9.22 2.08 -11.53
N ILE A 84 8.56 1.93 -10.40
CA ILE A 84 7.63 0.84 -10.16
C ILE A 84 6.25 1.41 -9.85
N GLU A 85 5.22 0.81 -10.44
CA GLU A 85 3.83 1.13 -10.15
C GLU A 85 3.22 0.01 -9.31
N LEU A 86 2.70 0.38 -8.16
CA LEU A 86 2.08 -0.56 -7.22
C LEU A 86 0.66 -0.09 -6.90
N PRO A 87 -0.27 -1.04 -6.68
CA PRO A 87 -1.62 -0.72 -6.26
C PRO A 87 -1.63 -0.14 -4.85
N GLY A 88 -2.52 0.83 -4.62
CA GLY A 88 -2.72 1.44 -3.33
C GLY A 88 -4.18 1.73 -3.05
N ASP A 89 -4.60 1.49 -1.81
CA ASP A 89 -5.93 1.76 -1.31
C ASP A 89 -5.93 3.09 -0.55
N LEU A 90 -6.84 3.97 -0.94
CA LEU A 90 -7.03 5.28 -0.31
C LEU A 90 -7.95 5.11 0.90
N VAL A 91 -7.51 5.57 2.05
CA VAL A 91 -8.32 5.61 3.27
C VAL A 91 -8.25 6.98 3.92
N ALA A 92 -9.26 7.34 4.67
CA ALA A 92 -9.24 8.57 5.45
C ALA A 92 -8.04 8.59 6.41
N ARG A 93 -7.51 9.78 6.71
CA ARG A 93 -6.45 9.92 7.72
C ARG A 93 -6.87 9.40 9.07
N VAL A 94 -8.06 9.78 9.50
CA VAL A 94 -8.74 9.28 10.69
C VAL A 94 -10.18 8.99 10.31
N GLU A 95 -10.70 7.88 10.78
CA GLU A 95 -12.09 7.49 10.59
C GLU A 95 -12.60 6.96 11.91
N THR A 96 -13.63 7.61 12.46
CA THR A 96 -14.18 7.26 13.77
C THR A 96 -15.65 6.96 13.67
N PRO A 97 -16.04 5.69 13.85
CA PRO A 97 -17.42 5.32 14.05
C PRO A 97 -17.87 5.76 15.46
N LEU A 98 -18.99 6.46 15.53
CA LEU A 98 -19.57 6.98 16.76
C LEU A 98 -20.79 6.17 17.16
N TYR A 99 -20.80 5.73 18.42
CA TYR A 99 -21.82 4.87 19.00
C TYR A 99 -22.52 5.57 20.16
N ALA A 100 -23.80 5.22 20.40
CA ALA A 100 -24.48 5.69 21.60
C ALA A 100 -23.89 5.05 22.86
N ARG A 101 -23.75 5.86 23.91
CA ARG A 101 -23.30 5.42 25.23
C ARG A 101 -24.40 5.49 26.28
N VAL A 102 -25.57 6.01 25.91
CA VAL A 102 -26.76 6.11 26.76
C VAL A 102 -27.99 5.65 25.97
N ASP A 103 -28.96 5.10 26.70
CA ASP A 103 -30.24 4.72 26.13
C ASP A 103 -31.18 5.92 26.08
N GLY A 104 -32.00 5.99 25.05
CA GLY A 104 -32.97 7.07 24.89
C GLY A 104 -33.53 7.16 23.50
N TYR A 105 -34.25 8.25 23.21
CA TYR A 105 -34.81 8.51 21.90
C TYR A 105 -33.98 9.56 21.18
N LEU A 106 -33.73 9.38 19.89
CA LEU A 106 -33.06 10.41 19.11
C LEU A 106 -33.96 11.63 18.98
N LYS A 107 -33.55 12.74 19.60
CA LYS A 107 -34.32 13.99 19.60
C LYS A 107 -34.11 14.76 18.32
N ARG A 108 -32.88 14.99 17.93
CA ARG A 108 -32.52 15.69 16.70
C ARG A 108 -31.11 15.30 16.22
N ARG A 109 -30.92 15.48 14.92
CA ARG A 109 -29.67 15.30 14.23
C ARG A 109 -29.47 16.50 13.29
N PRO A 110 -28.64 17.48 13.67
CA PRO A 110 -28.42 18.69 12.88
C PRO A 110 -27.57 18.50 11.64
N VAL A 111 -26.88 17.35 11.48
CA VAL A 111 -25.95 17.04 10.39
C VAL A 111 -26.40 15.86 9.56
N ASP A 112 -25.99 15.79 8.27
CA ASP A 112 -26.24 14.66 7.39
C ASP A 112 -24.96 14.21 6.67
N ILE A 113 -25.04 13.15 5.87
CA ILE A 113 -23.94 12.64 5.07
C ILE A 113 -23.44 13.75 4.13
N GLY A 114 -22.13 13.97 4.10
CA GLY A 114 -21.48 15.00 3.30
C GLY A 114 -21.27 16.32 4.02
N ASP A 115 -21.87 16.52 5.20
CA ASP A 115 -21.70 17.77 5.95
C ASP A 115 -20.29 17.85 6.58
N HIS A 116 -19.69 19.05 6.49
CA HIS A 116 -18.46 19.38 7.17
C HIS A 116 -18.75 19.73 8.63
N VAL A 117 -18.03 19.12 9.52
CA VAL A 117 -18.17 19.31 10.97
C VAL A 117 -16.85 19.71 11.59
N LYS A 118 -16.90 20.57 12.60
CA LYS A 118 -15.75 20.96 13.42
C LYS A 118 -15.76 20.19 14.74
N LYS A 119 -14.60 20.06 15.32
CA LYS A 119 -14.46 19.46 16.65
C LYS A 119 -15.39 20.14 17.67
N GLY A 120 -16.23 19.35 18.31
CA GLY A 120 -17.22 19.78 19.27
C GLY A 120 -18.59 20.11 18.71
N ASP A 121 -18.77 20.09 17.37
CA ASP A 121 -20.09 20.29 16.77
C ASP A 121 -21.02 19.15 17.17
N LEU A 122 -22.28 19.50 17.47
CA LEU A 122 -23.31 18.54 17.82
C LEU A 122 -23.74 17.74 16.58
N LEU A 123 -23.57 16.43 16.64
CA LEU A 123 -23.96 15.50 15.57
C LEU A 123 -25.34 14.89 15.83
N ILE A 124 -25.56 14.45 17.07
CA ILE A 124 -26.80 13.78 17.50
C ILE A 124 -27.11 14.22 18.92
N GLU A 125 -28.37 14.53 19.20
CA GLU A 125 -28.92 14.75 20.54
C GLU A 125 -29.88 13.61 20.88
N ILE A 126 -29.62 12.89 21.97
CA ILE A 126 -30.45 11.82 22.50
C ILE A 126 -31.22 12.35 23.69
N GLU A 127 -32.54 12.19 23.68
CA GLU A 127 -33.39 12.46 24.83
C GLU A 127 -33.37 11.25 25.77
N THR A 128 -33.04 11.48 27.05
CA THR A 128 -32.80 10.42 28.03
C THR A 128 -33.73 10.59 29.24
N PRO A 129 -35.07 10.41 29.07
CA PRO A 129 -36.02 10.69 30.15
C PRO A 129 -35.80 9.83 31.39
N ASP A 130 -35.40 8.56 31.22
CA ASP A 130 -35.15 7.65 32.34
C ASP A 130 -33.90 8.10 33.15
N LEU A 131 -32.86 8.54 32.48
CA LEU A 131 -31.65 9.07 33.13
C LEU A 131 -31.93 10.40 33.85
N ASP A 132 -32.76 11.25 33.25
CA ASP A 132 -33.19 12.51 33.87
C ASP A 132 -34.00 12.25 35.14
N ALA A 133 -34.93 11.26 35.12
CA ALA A 133 -35.66 10.84 36.30
C ALA A 133 -34.73 10.26 37.39
N GLN A 134 -33.72 9.48 37.02
CA GLN A 134 -32.69 8.97 37.95
C GLN A 134 -31.87 10.09 38.59
N ILE A 135 -31.47 11.11 37.81
CA ILE A 135 -30.76 12.27 38.33
C ILE A 135 -31.64 13.00 39.33
N ALA A 136 -32.88 13.30 38.97
CA ALA A 136 -33.80 13.98 39.88
C ALA A 136 -34.05 13.18 41.18
N GLN A 137 -34.19 11.88 41.12
CA GLN A 137 -34.28 11.00 42.28
C GLN A 137 -33.02 11.05 43.13
N GLY A 138 -31.84 11.01 42.51
CA GLY A 138 -30.56 11.12 43.23
C GLY A 138 -30.41 12.45 43.95
N GLU A 139 -30.79 13.56 43.29
CA GLU A 139 -30.77 14.90 43.89
C GLU A 139 -31.74 15.02 45.08
N ALA A 140 -32.93 14.43 44.96
CA ALA A 140 -33.88 14.36 46.09
C ALA A 140 -33.29 13.57 47.28
N THR A 141 -32.66 12.45 47.03
CA THR A 141 -31.99 11.63 48.07
C THR A 141 -30.84 12.41 48.74
N LEU A 142 -30.05 13.16 47.96
CA LEU A 142 -29.00 14.02 48.44
C LEU A 142 -29.55 15.16 49.34
N ALA A 143 -30.65 15.77 48.92
CA ALA A 143 -31.34 16.80 49.72
C ALA A 143 -31.82 16.24 51.05
N GLN A 144 -32.41 15.04 51.08
CA GLN A 144 -32.80 14.35 52.32
C GLN A 144 -31.59 14.08 53.24
N SER A 145 -30.47 13.60 52.71
CA SER A 145 -29.27 13.35 53.49
C SER A 145 -28.71 14.64 54.10
N ARG A 146 -28.76 15.76 53.40
CA ARG A 146 -28.38 17.09 53.89
C ARG A 146 -29.29 17.53 55.03
N ALA A 147 -30.60 17.30 54.96
CA ALA A 147 -31.55 17.58 56.02
C ALA A 147 -31.26 16.74 57.29
N THR A 148 -30.91 15.45 57.11
CA THR A 148 -30.47 14.59 58.19
C THR A 148 -29.25 15.13 58.95
N VAL A 149 -28.25 15.63 58.24
CA VAL A 149 -27.08 16.27 58.88
C VAL A 149 -27.49 17.50 59.69
N GLN A 150 -28.43 18.32 59.21
CA GLN A 150 -28.94 19.46 59.97
C GLN A 150 -29.65 19.03 61.27
N GLN A 151 -30.43 17.97 61.21
CA GLN A 151 -31.09 17.35 62.38
C GLN A 151 -30.04 16.87 63.40
N LEU A 152 -28.97 16.18 62.95
CA LEU A 152 -27.91 15.68 63.80
C LEU A 152 -27.09 16.83 64.43
N ARG A 153 -26.87 17.92 63.67
CA ARG A 153 -26.20 19.13 64.22
C ARG A 153 -27.05 19.79 65.30
N ALA A 154 -28.37 19.82 65.20
CA ALA A 154 -29.26 20.30 66.24
C ALA A 154 -29.18 19.38 67.48
N ALA A 155 -29.14 18.04 67.29
CA ALA A 155 -28.95 17.09 68.35
C ALA A 155 -27.59 17.24 69.07
N LEU A 156 -26.51 17.53 68.30
CA LEU A 156 -25.17 17.88 68.93
C LEU A 156 -25.27 19.13 69.77
N ALA A 157 -25.99 20.17 69.33
CA ALA A 157 -26.15 21.38 70.14
C ALA A 157 -26.84 21.14 71.50
N VAL A 158 -27.85 20.21 71.48
CA VAL A 158 -28.49 19.77 72.69
C VAL A 158 -27.53 18.99 73.60
N ALA A 159 -26.77 18.05 73.05
CA ALA A 159 -25.76 17.29 73.80
C ALA A 159 -24.70 18.20 74.42
N LYS A 160 -24.20 19.22 73.72
CA LYS A 160 -23.26 20.23 74.20
C LYS A 160 -23.83 21.04 75.35
N SER A 161 -25.10 21.42 75.25
CA SER A 161 -25.77 22.16 76.36
C SER A 161 -25.91 21.30 77.60
N ASN A 162 -26.29 20.03 77.48
CA ASN A 162 -26.44 19.08 78.55
C ASN A 162 -25.07 18.81 79.27
N ALA A 163 -24.04 18.60 78.43
CA ALA A 163 -22.67 18.40 78.99
C ALA A 163 -22.13 19.65 79.75
N LYS A 164 -22.42 20.84 79.24
CA LYS A 164 -22.08 22.08 79.93
C LYS A 164 -22.76 22.16 81.32
N LEU A 165 -24.04 21.78 81.39
CA LEU A 165 -24.77 21.76 82.63
C LEU A 165 -24.19 20.70 83.57
N ALA A 166 -23.95 19.50 83.15
CA ALA A 166 -23.36 18.41 83.96
C ALA A 166 -21.97 18.77 84.48
N ALA A 167 -21.11 19.30 83.59
CA ALA A 167 -19.73 19.79 84.00
C ALA A 167 -19.81 20.87 85.02
N THR A 168 -20.69 21.88 84.90
CA THR A 168 -20.89 22.93 85.89
C THR A 168 -21.37 22.38 87.17
N THR A 169 -22.25 21.38 87.21
CA THR A 169 -22.77 20.72 88.40
C THR A 169 -21.66 19.91 89.08
N ALA A 170 -20.90 19.13 88.34
CA ALA A 170 -19.77 18.35 88.87
C ALA A 170 -18.72 19.24 89.50
N GLU A 171 -18.40 20.39 88.87
CA GLU A 171 -17.47 21.37 89.42
C GLU A 171 -17.98 22.01 90.74
N ARG A 172 -19.30 22.27 90.75
CA ARG A 172 -19.92 22.78 92.00
C ARG A 172 -19.79 21.77 93.16
N TYR A 173 -20.08 20.48 92.84
CA TYR A 173 -19.97 19.40 93.88
C TYR A 173 -18.53 19.14 94.23
N ARG A 174 -17.55 19.31 93.37
CA ARG A 174 -16.10 19.26 93.66
C ARG A 174 -15.72 20.33 94.78
N ILE A 175 -16.21 21.56 94.57
CA ILE A 175 -15.99 22.65 95.53
C ILE A 175 -16.63 22.37 96.90
N LEU A 176 -17.91 21.88 96.86
CA LEU A 176 -18.63 21.52 98.08
C LEU A 176 -17.99 20.34 98.84
N LEU A 177 -17.42 19.38 98.14
CA LEU A 177 -16.68 18.27 98.72
C LEU A 177 -15.42 18.75 99.43
N GLN A 178 -14.71 19.73 98.84
CA GLN A 178 -13.54 20.38 99.51
C GLN A 178 -13.89 21.14 100.82
N GLN A 179 -15.18 21.57 100.91
CA GLN A 179 -15.72 22.22 102.10
C GLN A 179 -16.39 21.23 103.03
N GLU A 180 -16.24 19.90 102.80
CA GLU A 180 -16.89 18.82 103.55
C GLU A 180 -18.41 18.96 103.72
N SER A 181 -19.06 19.64 102.70
CA SER A 181 -20.49 19.96 102.73
C SER A 181 -21.33 18.90 102.04
N VAL A 182 -20.75 17.92 101.35
CA VAL A 182 -21.41 16.81 100.63
C VAL A 182 -20.65 15.50 100.74
N ALA A 183 -21.32 14.35 100.58
CA ALA A 183 -20.69 13.04 100.58
C ALA A 183 -19.82 12.84 99.31
N LYS A 184 -18.70 12.12 99.43
CA LYS A 184 -17.86 11.76 98.28
C LYS A 184 -18.63 11.06 97.20
N GLN A 185 -19.56 10.19 97.54
CA GLN A 185 -20.41 9.46 96.61
C GLN A 185 -21.27 10.40 95.78
N ASP A 186 -21.77 11.49 96.28
CA ASP A 186 -22.54 12.49 95.54
C ASP A 186 -21.69 13.18 94.47
N TYR A 187 -20.45 13.52 94.82
CA TYR A 187 -19.49 14.05 93.84
C TYR A 187 -19.14 13.05 92.81
N ASP A 188 -18.83 11.79 93.13
CA ASP A 188 -18.46 10.74 92.23
C ASP A 188 -19.62 10.49 91.23
N ASN A 189 -20.88 10.54 91.70
CA ASN A 189 -22.07 10.43 90.86
C ASN A 189 -22.16 11.60 89.84
N GLN A 190 -21.89 12.86 90.27
CA GLN A 190 -21.95 14.01 89.38
C GLN A 190 -20.76 14.05 88.37
N ALA A 191 -19.61 13.60 88.79
CA ALA A 191 -18.44 13.46 87.96
C ALA A 191 -18.67 12.40 86.81
N ALA A 192 -19.22 11.23 87.23
CA ALA A 192 -19.62 10.20 86.23
C ALA A 192 -20.73 10.68 85.26
N ALA A 193 -21.71 11.45 85.77
CA ALA A 193 -22.71 12.09 84.93
C ALA A 193 -22.13 13.07 83.89
N ALA A 194 -21.10 13.84 84.29
CA ALA A 194 -20.39 14.76 83.37
C ALA A 194 -19.61 13.98 82.30
N GLU A 195 -18.92 12.89 82.70
CA GLU A 195 -18.21 12.02 81.74
C GLU A 195 -19.14 11.38 80.67
N VAL A 196 -20.31 10.86 81.16
CA VAL A 196 -21.33 10.32 80.29
C VAL A 196 -21.85 11.42 79.32
N ALA A 197 -22.05 12.64 79.79
CA ALA A 197 -22.53 13.74 78.95
C ALA A 197 -21.46 14.16 77.91
N GLU A 198 -20.18 14.09 78.25
CA GLU A 198 -19.07 14.29 77.27
C GLU A 198 -18.98 13.18 76.26
N ALA A 199 -19.19 11.89 76.64
CA ALA A 199 -19.25 10.77 75.73
C ALA A 199 -20.43 10.92 74.74
N ASN A 200 -21.55 11.46 75.16
CA ASN A 200 -22.69 11.73 74.32
C ASN A 200 -22.38 12.81 73.25
N ILE A 201 -21.50 13.81 73.54
CA ILE A 201 -21.06 14.73 72.48
C ILE A 201 -20.26 14.00 71.40
N LYS A 202 -19.29 13.18 71.84
CA LYS A 202 -18.48 12.39 70.84
C LYS A 202 -19.36 11.49 70.04
N GLN A 203 -20.34 10.81 70.61
CA GLN A 203 -21.32 10.00 69.87
C GLN A 203 -22.11 10.82 68.82
N ALA A 204 -22.53 12.05 69.17
CA ALA A 204 -23.27 12.90 68.26
C ALA A 204 -22.37 13.44 67.12
N GLU A 205 -21.09 13.71 67.42
CA GLU A 205 -20.09 14.11 66.40
C GLU A 205 -19.80 12.96 65.43
N GLU A 206 -19.62 11.74 65.90
CA GLU A 206 -19.45 10.58 65.03
C GLU A 206 -20.67 10.30 64.18
N ASN A 207 -21.87 10.50 64.68
CA ASN A 207 -23.12 10.37 63.90
C ASN A 207 -23.16 11.40 62.75
N ILE A 208 -22.66 12.65 63.02
CA ILE A 208 -22.56 13.67 61.97
C ILE A 208 -21.53 13.22 60.92
N HIS A 209 -20.35 12.75 61.29
CA HIS A 209 -19.35 12.24 60.36
C HIS A 209 -19.85 11.12 59.49
N ALA A 210 -20.58 10.16 60.06
CA ALA A 210 -21.22 9.07 59.33
C ALA A 210 -22.26 9.60 58.29
N ALA A 211 -23.07 10.59 58.69
CA ALA A 211 -24.05 11.21 57.82
C ALA A 211 -23.40 12.06 56.67
N GLU A 212 -22.27 12.74 56.98
CA GLU A 212 -21.49 13.48 55.96
C GLU A 212 -20.83 12.52 54.95
N ALA A 213 -20.36 11.34 55.38
CA ALA A 213 -19.88 10.31 54.50
C ALA A 213 -20.99 9.83 53.55
N THR A 214 -22.23 9.69 54.04
CA THR A 214 -23.42 9.36 53.24
C THR A 214 -23.71 10.46 52.18
N ILE A 215 -23.59 11.74 52.53
CA ILE A 215 -23.71 12.87 51.60
C ILE A 215 -22.67 12.71 50.48
N SER A 216 -21.41 12.44 50.85
CA SER A 216 -20.32 12.30 49.88
C SER A 216 -20.59 11.16 48.89
N ALA A 217 -21.10 10.03 49.36
CA ALA A 217 -21.51 8.91 48.50
C ALA A 217 -22.65 9.28 47.53
N ASN A 218 -23.69 10.01 48.04
CA ASN A 218 -24.80 10.45 47.21
C ASN A 218 -24.39 11.51 46.18
N VAL A 219 -23.47 12.43 46.53
CA VAL A 219 -22.87 13.40 45.58
C VAL A 219 -22.16 12.67 44.48
N ALA A 220 -21.32 11.67 44.79
CA ALA A 220 -20.62 10.89 43.80
C ALA A 220 -21.58 10.12 42.88
N ASN A 221 -22.69 9.59 43.39
CA ASN A 221 -23.70 8.92 42.58
C ASN A 221 -24.42 9.88 41.61
N VAL A 222 -24.86 11.05 42.08
CA VAL A 222 -25.49 12.09 41.22
C VAL A 222 -24.52 12.53 40.14
N ARG A 223 -23.26 12.81 40.50
CA ARG A 223 -22.22 13.19 39.55
C ARG A 223 -22.02 12.12 38.47
N ARG A 224 -21.93 10.86 38.85
CA ARG A 224 -21.82 9.77 37.89
C ARG A 224 -22.97 9.76 36.85
N MET A 225 -24.20 9.98 37.28
CA MET A 225 -25.35 10.04 36.40
C MET A 225 -25.30 11.28 35.50
N GLN A 226 -24.88 12.45 36.00
CA GLN A 226 -24.70 13.67 35.24
C GLN A 226 -23.58 13.52 34.18
N GLU A 227 -22.48 12.84 34.51
CA GLU A 227 -21.42 12.52 33.54
C GLU A 227 -21.92 11.58 32.45
N LEU A 228 -22.79 10.61 32.75
CA LEU A 228 -23.44 9.79 31.74
C LEU A 228 -24.34 10.63 30.82
N LYS A 229 -25.04 11.64 31.37
CA LYS A 229 -25.91 12.51 30.58
C LYS A 229 -25.15 13.34 29.53
N ILE A 230 -23.87 13.66 29.74
CA ILE A 230 -23.03 14.35 28.76
C ILE A 230 -22.98 13.54 27.44
N TYR A 231 -22.98 12.22 27.54
CA TYR A 231 -22.96 11.34 26.36
C TYR A 231 -24.29 11.27 25.58
N ALA A 232 -25.33 11.92 26.08
CA ALA A 232 -26.57 12.12 25.34
C ALA A 232 -26.36 13.08 24.14
N ASN A 233 -25.33 13.94 24.21
CA ASN A 233 -24.92 14.79 23.11
C ASN A 233 -23.67 14.17 22.43
N LEU A 234 -23.89 13.57 21.26
CA LEU A 234 -22.82 13.03 20.44
C LEU A 234 -22.19 14.17 19.65
N VAL A 235 -20.92 14.45 19.91
CA VAL A 235 -20.20 15.56 19.26
C VAL A 235 -19.05 15.05 18.40
N ALA A 236 -18.64 15.84 17.41
CA ALA A 236 -17.50 15.53 16.55
C ALA A 236 -16.19 15.53 17.35
N PRO A 237 -15.38 14.46 17.28
CA PRO A 237 -14.11 14.37 18.00
C PRO A 237 -12.99 15.23 17.39
N TYR A 238 -13.09 15.54 16.10
CA TYR A 238 -12.16 16.34 15.29
C TYR A 238 -12.87 16.95 14.09
N ASP A 239 -12.19 17.83 13.36
CA ASP A 239 -12.70 18.45 12.14
C ASP A 239 -12.72 17.41 11.01
N GLY A 240 -13.82 17.31 10.27
CA GLY A 240 -13.95 16.29 9.23
C GLY A 240 -15.28 16.35 8.49
N ILE A 241 -15.60 15.28 7.81
CA ILE A 241 -16.86 15.11 7.06
C ILE A 241 -17.61 13.90 7.58
N VAL A 242 -18.93 14.00 7.59
CA VAL A 242 -19.81 12.87 7.89
C VAL A 242 -19.84 11.93 6.68
N THR A 243 -19.25 10.74 6.81
CA THR A 243 -19.14 9.77 5.71
C THR A 243 -20.16 8.64 5.79
N PHE A 244 -20.76 8.43 6.95
CA PHE A 244 -21.78 7.40 7.15
C PHE A 244 -22.82 7.84 8.15
N ARG A 245 -24.05 7.41 7.93
CA ARG A 245 -25.20 7.57 8.81
C ARG A 245 -26.02 6.27 8.84
N SER A 246 -26.30 5.80 10.03
CA SER A 246 -27.24 4.67 10.20
C SER A 246 -28.68 5.09 9.90
N GLY A 247 -29.46 4.21 9.32
CA GLY A 247 -30.92 4.39 9.21
C GLY A 247 -31.65 4.47 10.57
N GLN A 248 -30.97 4.12 11.67
CA GLN A 248 -31.47 4.31 13.03
C GLN A 248 -31.14 5.69 13.63
N SER A 249 -30.54 6.59 12.85
CA SER A 249 -30.17 7.95 13.28
C SER A 249 -31.24 8.97 12.87
N ASP A 250 -32.50 8.58 12.79
CA ASP A 250 -33.63 9.47 12.51
C ASP A 250 -34.35 9.87 13.81
N PRO A 251 -34.84 11.13 13.91
CA PRO A 251 -35.56 11.62 15.09
C PRO A 251 -36.73 10.69 15.47
N GLY A 252 -36.88 10.43 16.78
CA GLY A 252 -37.88 9.54 17.32
C GLY A 252 -37.46 8.07 17.40
N THR A 253 -36.32 7.69 16.83
CA THR A 253 -35.81 6.29 16.92
C THR A 253 -35.28 5.99 18.33
N LEU A 254 -35.63 4.83 18.86
CA LEU A 254 -35.08 4.30 20.11
C LEU A 254 -33.61 3.91 19.89
N ILE A 255 -32.73 4.50 20.65
CA ILE A 255 -31.30 4.22 20.69
C ILE A 255 -31.00 3.40 21.94
N SER A 256 -30.26 2.31 21.76
CA SER A 256 -29.80 1.48 22.88
C SER A 256 -28.28 1.43 22.94
N SER A 257 -27.72 1.71 24.12
CA SER A 257 -26.31 1.63 24.44
C SER A 257 -25.92 0.19 24.83
N GLY A 258 -26.07 -0.75 23.90
CA GLY A 258 -25.75 -2.15 24.18
C GLY A 258 -24.26 -2.44 24.12
N ASN A 259 -23.74 -3.16 25.10
CA ASN A 259 -22.37 -3.71 25.11
C ASN A 259 -22.31 -5.08 24.36
N THR A 260 -23.23 -5.31 23.44
CA THR A 260 -23.33 -6.55 22.66
C THR A 260 -23.05 -6.27 21.20
N THR A 261 -22.78 -7.31 20.44
CA THR A 261 -22.54 -7.36 18.98
C THR A 261 -23.61 -6.62 18.13
N ALA A 262 -24.63 -6.05 18.78
CA ALA A 262 -25.74 -5.33 18.17
C ALA A 262 -25.64 -3.80 18.27
N THR A 263 -24.62 -3.22 18.93
CA THR A 263 -24.47 -1.76 18.97
C THR A 263 -24.11 -1.27 17.56
N LYS A 264 -25.08 -0.68 16.90
CA LYS A 264 -24.90 -0.15 15.55
C LYS A 264 -24.25 1.22 15.62
N GLU A 265 -23.32 1.42 14.74
CA GLU A 265 -22.74 2.76 14.46
C GLU A 265 -23.88 3.72 14.10
N LEU A 266 -23.92 4.88 14.73
CA LEU A 266 -24.93 5.92 14.45
C LEU A 266 -24.49 6.85 13.34
N ILE A 267 -23.26 7.33 13.42
CA ILE A 267 -22.66 8.28 12.49
C ILE A 267 -21.15 8.03 12.44
N ARG A 268 -20.52 8.33 11.29
CA ARG A 268 -19.07 8.22 11.12
C ARG A 268 -18.54 9.56 10.64
N VAL A 269 -17.50 10.02 11.30
CA VAL A 269 -16.76 11.21 10.91
C VAL A 269 -15.40 10.78 10.39
N SER A 270 -15.02 11.32 9.25
CA SER A 270 -13.75 11.02 8.59
C SER A 270 -12.99 12.31 8.30
N GLU A 271 -11.69 12.33 8.63
CA GLU A 271 -10.78 13.41 8.25
C GLU A 271 -10.22 13.08 6.87
N ILE A 272 -10.57 13.90 5.87
CA ILE A 272 -10.20 13.67 4.45
C ILE A 272 -9.30 14.75 3.86
N ASP A 273 -8.91 15.77 4.61
CA ASP A 273 -7.98 16.82 4.16
C ASP A 273 -6.60 16.26 3.82
N THR A 274 -6.27 15.14 4.43
CA THR A 274 -5.11 14.31 4.09
C THR A 274 -5.58 12.87 3.97
N ILE A 275 -5.28 12.25 2.84
CA ILE A 275 -5.61 10.85 2.59
C ILE A 275 -4.38 9.98 2.90
N ARG A 276 -4.63 8.84 3.51
CA ARG A 276 -3.65 7.76 3.72
C ARG A 276 -3.77 6.75 2.58
N ILE A 277 -2.62 6.31 2.08
CA ILE A 277 -2.57 5.30 1.03
C ILE A 277 -1.80 4.11 1.58
N PHE A 278 -2.39 2.94 1.53
CA PHE A 278 -1.76 1.68 1.87
C PHE A 278 -1.28 0.99 0.61
N VAL A 279 0.01 0.73 0.53
CA VAL A 279 0.65 0.08 -0.62
C VAL A 279 1.39 -1.16 -0.15
N ASN A 280 1.05 -2.30 -0.73
CA ASN A 280 1.76 -3.55 -0.51
C ASN A 280 2.97 -3.63 -1.45
N VAL A 281 4.15 -3.41 -0.90
CA VAL A 281 5.42 -3.42 -1.64
C VAL A 281 5.99 -4.84 -1.63
N PRO A 282 6.17 -5.51 -2.79
CA PRO A 282 6.80 -6.83 -2.85
C PRO A 282 8.19 -6.84 -2.20
N GLN A 283 8.57 -7.95 -1.58
CA GLN A 283 9.84 -8.12 -0.85
C GLN A 283 11.06 -7.70 -1.68
N SER A 284 11.06 -7.94 -3.00
CA SER A 284 12.15 -7.55 -3.91
C SER A 284 12.43 -6.04 -3.96
N TYR A 285 11.45 -5.21 -3.60
CA TYR A 285 11.56 -3.75 -3.59
C TYR A 285 11.55 -3.16 -2.18
N SER A 286 11.41 -4.00 -1.15
CA SER A 286 11.24 -3.56 0.24
C SER A 286 12.39 -2.70 0.77
N THR A 287 13.62 -2.97 0.31
CA THR A 287 14.83 -2.23 0.70
C THR A 287 14.97 -0.89 -0.02
N LEU A 288 14.15 -0.62 -1.02
CA LEU A 288 14.24 0.59 -1.85
C LEU A 288 13.21 1.66 -1.45
N ILE A 289 12.23 1.28 -0.61
CA ILE A 289 11.18 2.19 -0.17
C ILE A 289 11.46 2.63 1.27
N HIS A 290 11.65 3.94 1.44
CA HIS A 290 12.02 4.53 2.73
C HIS A 290 11.09 5.68 3.12
N ALA A 291 10.98 5.93 4.42
CA ALA A 291 10.25 7.09 4.93
C ALA A 291 10.81 8.40 4.35
N GLY A 292 9.92 9.31 4.01
CA GLY A 292 10.26 10.61 3.40
C GLY A 292 10.38 10.59 1.87
N GLN A 293 10.44 9.41 1.24
CA GLN A 293 10.47 9.27 -0.21
C GLN A 293 9.18 9.81 -0.84
N THR A 294 9.30 10.50 -1.98
CA THR A 294 8.15 10.97 -2.77
C THR A 294 7.73 9.92 -3.78
N ALA A 295 6.44 9.84 -4.03
CA ALA A 295 5.83 8.99 -5.04
C ALA A 295 4.69 9.75 -5.72
N ASP A 296 4.38 9.39 -6.95
CA ASP A 296 3.27 9.96 -7.69
C ASP A 296 2.06 9.04 -7.58
N LEU A 297 0.97 9.58 -7.08
CA LEU A 297 -0.31 8.89 -7.05
C LEU A 297 -1.06 9.16 -8.35
N ILE A 298 -1.50 8.11 -9.00
CA ILE A 298 -2.27 8.13 -10.24
C ILE A 298 -3.62 7.48 -9.94
N VAL A 299 -4.67 8.25 -10.18
CA VAL A 299 -6.07 7.82 -9.97
C VAL A 299 -6.75 7.82 -11.32
N ASP A 300 -7.35 6.71 -11.71
CA ASP A 300 -7.91 6.54 -13.06
C ASP A 300 -9.08 7.50 -13.35
N GLU A 301 -9.75 8.01 -12.31
CA GLU A 301 -10.80 9.04 -12.39
C GLU A 301 -10.28 10.45 -12.75
N PHE A 302 -8.96 10.67 -12.65
CA PHE A 302 -8.32 11.94 -13.00
C PHE A 302 -7.23 11.74 -14.06
N PRO A 303 -7.59 11.42 -15.31
CA PRO A 303 -6.63 11.12 -16.37
C PRO A 303 -5.69 12.30 -16.63
N GLY A 304 -4.38 12.00 -16.69
CA GLY A 304 -3.35 13.01 -16.94
C GLY A 304 -2.95 13.86 -15.73
N ARG A 305 -3.54 13.63 -14.55
CA ARG A 305 -3.16 14.28 -13.28
C ARG A 305 -2.45 13.30 -12.36
N THR A 306 -1.43 13.78 -11.70
CA THR A 306 -0.74 13.06 -10.63
C THR A 306 -0.84 13.85 -9.34
N PHE A 307 -0.96 13.15 -8.23
CA PHE A 307 -0.98 13.75 -6.90
C PHE A 307 0.31 13.37 -6.18
N PRO A 308 1.09 14.36 -5.72
CA PRO A 308 2.33 14.06 -5.00
C PRO A 308 2.01 13.45 -3.65
N ALA A 309 2.48 12.23 -3.43
CA ALA A 309 2.37 11.52 -2.18
C ALA A 309 3.75 11.38 -1.53
N ARG A 310 3.79 11.27 -0.20
CA ARG A 310 5.02 11.07 0.55
C ARG A 310 4.91 9.83 1.43
N VAL A 311 5.91 8.96 1.39
CA VAL A 311 6.01 7.81 2.28
C VAL A 311 6.15 8.29 3.72
N ARG A 312 5.15 8.03 4.55
CA ARG A 312 5.16 8.34 5.99
C ARG A 312 6.03 7.34 6.74
N GLY A 313 5.99 6.08 6.31
CA GLY A 313 6.74 4.99 6.90
C GLY A 313 6.31 3.65 6.35
N THR A 314 6.99 2.61 6.79
CA THR A 314 6.69 1.22 6.48
C THR A 314 6.50 0.44 7.77
N THR A 315 5.92 -0.75 7.69
CA THR A 315 5.79 -1.66 8.85
C THR A 315 7.14 -2.22 9.34
N ASN A 316 8.22 -2.03 8.58
CA ASN A 316 9.54 -2.63 8.83
C ASN A 316 9.50 -4.16 9.03
N SER A 317 8.46 -4.79 8.56
CA SER A 317 8.24 -6.23 8.60
C SER A 317 7.55 -6.68 7.33
N VAL A 318 8.03 -7.75 6.75
CA VAL A 318 7.39 -8.39 5.59
C VAL A 318 6.36 -9.39 6.11
N ASP A 319 5.13 -9.26 5.66
CA ASP A 319 4.07 -10.22 5.97
C ASP A 319 4.39 -11.57 5.31
N PRO A 320 4.49 -12.67 6.08
CA PRO A 320 4.87 -13.96 5.55
C PRO A 320 3.82 -14.58 4.61
N SER A 321 2.56 -14.16 4.70
CA SER A 321 1.47 -14.68 3.86
C SER A 321 1.45 -14.02 2.48
N THR A 322 1.67 -12.72 2.41
CA THR A 322 1.62 -11.93 1.17
C THR A 322 3.00 -11.67 0.57
N ARG A 323 4.08 -11.93 1.33
CA ARG A 323 5.47 -11.57 0.96
C ARG A 323 5.63 -10.10 0.60
N ALA A 324 4.86 -9.24 1.24
CA ALA A 324 4.87 -7.80 1.01
C ALA A 324 5.18 -7.01 2.28
N LEU A 325 5.82 -5.86 2.09
CA LEU A 325 6.02 -4.82 3.09
C LEU A 325 4.91 -3.79 2.93
N LEU A 326 4.14 -3.51 3.98
CA LEU A 326 3.14 -2.45 3.93
C LEU A 326 3.82 -1.08 4.05
N ALA A 327 3.69 -0.26 3.02
CA ALA A 327 4.08 1.15 3.03
C ALA A 327 2.84 2.04 3.20
N VAL A 328 2.96 3.05 4.04
CA VAL A 328 1.93 4.05 4.29
C VAL A 328 2.38 5.38 3.72
N LEU A 329 1.62 5.91 2.78
CA LEU A 329 1.85 7.22 2.19
C LEU A 329 0.78 8.21 2.64
N LEU A 330 1.12 9.48 2.57
CA LEU A 330 0.19 10.59 2.79
C LEU A 330 0.14 11.45 1.53
N VAL A 331 -1.06 11.89 1.19
CA VAL A 331 -1.33 12.84 0.11
C VAL A 331 -2.25 13.94 0.63
N ASP A 332 -1.90 15.18 0.36
CA ASP A 332 -2.74 16.34 0.72
C ASP A 332 -3.94 16.41 -0.22
N ASN A 333 -5.12 16.62 0.35
CA ASN A 333 -6.40 16.63 -0.34
C ASN A 333 -7.26 17.85 0.04
N PRO A 334 -6.74 19.09 -0.07
CA PRO A 334 -7.44 20.28 0.42
C PRO A 334 -8.74 20.59 -0.32
N LYS A 335 -8.94 20.00 -1.49
CA LYS A 335 -10.18 20.19 -2.29
C LYS A 335 -11.18 19.06 -2.11
N GLY A 336 -10.85 18.01 -1.34
CA GLY A 336 -11.71 16.84 -1.18
C GLY A 336 -11.92 16.01 -2.45
N GLU A 337 -11.03 16.13 -3.46
CA GLU A 337 -11.14 15.41 -4.74
C GLU A 337 -10.88 13.92 -4.60
N LEU A 338 -9.96 13.55 -3.70
CA LEU A 338 -9.64 12.17 -3.41
C LEU A 338 -10.57 11.65 -2.30
N LEU A 339 -11.28 10.58 -2.59
CA LEU A 339 -12.24 10.01 -1.64
C LEU A 339 -11.66 8.72 -1.01
N PRO A 340 -11.86 8.50 0.29
CA PRO A 340 -11.58 7.22 0.91
C PRO A 340 -12.34 6.09 0.20
N GLY A 341 -11.68 4.95 0.00
CA GLY A 341 -12.23 3.82 -0.75
C GLY A 341 -11.88 3.83 -2.24
N MET A 342 -11.29 4.90 -2.77
CA MET A 342 -10.74 4.90 -4.12
C MET A 342 -9.51 3.99 -4.20
N TYR A 343 -9.29 3.43 -5.39
CA TYR A 343 -8.11 2.68 -5.76
C TYR A 343 -7.19 3.55 -6.60
N ALA A 344 -5.89 3.43 -6.38
CA ALA A 344 -4.92 4.20 -7.15
C ALA A 344 -3.66 3.38 -7.46
N LYS A 345 -2.90 3.86 -8.43
CA LYS A 345 -1.55 3.37 -8.75
C LYS A 345 -0.53 4.33 -8.16
N VAL A 346 0.36 3.80 -7.36
CA VAL A 346 1.45 4.59 -6.76
C VAL A 346 2.73 4.30 -7.52
N ARG A 347 3.28 5.32 -8.16
CA ARG A 347 4.53 5.25 -8.91
C ARG A 347 5.67 5.72 -8.03
N PHE A 348 6.56 4.81 -7.67
CA PHE A 348 7.79 5.11 -6.96
C PHE A 348 8.93 5.30 -7.95
N ALA A 349 9.70 6.37 -7.78
CA ALA A 349 11.00 6.50 -8.42
C ALA A 349 12.01 5.68 -7.62
N LEU A 350 12.60 4.69 -8.24
CA LEU A 350 13.63 3.86 -7.61
C LEU A 350 15.00 4.50 -7.83
N PRO A 351 15.88 4.50 -6.80
CA PRO A 351 17.26 4.89 -7.02
C PRO A 351 17.91 3.90 -8.00
N HIS A 352 18.74 4.41 -8.90
CA HIS A 352 19.50 3.58 -9.84
C HIS A 352 20.32 2.56 -9.06
N MET A 353 19.99 1.28 -9.18
CA MET A 353 20.78 0.23 -8.55
C MET A 353 22.04 -0.11 -9.33
N VAL A 354 22.02 0.04 -10.65
CA VAL A 354 23.19 -0.15 -11.54
C VAL A 354 22.92 0.67 -12.79
N SER A 355 23.96 1.38 -13.24
CA SER A 355 23.99 1.99 -14.56
C SER A 355 24.04 0.85 -15.58
N VAL A 356 22.91 0.54 -16.22
CA VAL A 356 22.83 -0.52 -17.22
C VAL A 356 23.09 0.05 -18.60
N MET A 357 23.83 -0.69 -19.42
CA MET A 357 24.06 -0.35 -20.81
C MET A 357 22.85 -0.79 -21.65
N MET A 358 22.48 0.04 -22.61
CA MET A 358 21.41 -0.26 -23.56
C MET A 358 22.03 -0.69 -24.89
N LEU A 359 21.70 -1.90 -25.31
CA LEU A 359 22.13 -2.51 -26.55
C LEU A 359 20.93 -2.58 -27.52
N PRO A 360 21.03 -2.08 -28.77
CA PRO A 360 20.01 -2.35 -29.79
C PRO A 360 19.80 -3.86 -29.95
N ALA A 361 18.53 -4.31 -29.96
CA ALA A 361 18.21 -5.74 -30.02
C ALA A 361 18.76 -6.43 -31.27
N ASP A 362 18.93 -5.67 -32.38
CA ASP A 362 19.52 -6.13 -33.65
C ASP A 362 21.05 -6.30 -33.61
N ALA A 363 21.71 -5.94 -32.50
CA ALA A 363 23.13 -6.22 -32.28
C ALA A 363 23.41 -7.50 -31.47
N LEU A 364 22.37 -8.18 -30.99
CA LEU A 364 22.52 -9.40 -30.21
C LEU A 364 22.92 -10.60 -31.08
N VAL A 365 23.96 -11.29 -30.70
CA VAL A 365 24.44 -12.54 -31.30
C VAL A 365 24.30 -13.68 -30.30
N LEU A 366 23.57 -14.72 -30.67
CA LEU A 366 23.46 -15.93 -29.87
C LEU A 366 24.52 -16.93 -30.31
N LYS A 367 25.49 -17.21 -29.43
CA LYS A 367 26.49 -18.29 -29.63
C LYS A 367 26.21 -19.48 -28.73
N THR A 368 26.90 -20.59 -28.97
CA THR A 368 26.75 -21.83 -28.18
C THR A 368 27.04 -21.66 -26.69
N ASP A 369 27.83 -20.65 -26.33
CA ASP A 369 28.27 -20.32 -24.96
C ASP A 369 27.50 -19.14 -24.36
N GLY A 370 26.45 -18.64 -25.08
CA GLY A 370 25.54 -17.61 -24.58
C GLY A 370 25.42 -16.38 -25.47
N PRO A 371 24.79 -15.31 -24.95
CA PRO A 371 24.61 -14.05 -25.67
C PRO A 371 25.91 -13.26 -25.79
N HIS A 372 26.16 -12.68 -26.98
CA HIS A 372 27.33 -11.87 -27.31
C HIS A 372 26.90 -10.61 -28.08
N ALA A 373 27.77 -9.60 -28.12
CA ALA A 373 27.73 -8.51 -29.08
C ALA A 373 29.07 -8.46 -29.83
N ALA A 374 29.00 -8.11 -31.12
CA ALA A 374 30.16 -7.86 -31.94
C ALA A 374 30.57 -6.38 -31.79
N VAL A 375 31.61 -6.10 -31.02
CA VAL A 375 32.14 -4.76 -30.78
C VAL A 375 33.24 -4.45 -31.75
N VAL A 376 33.27 -3.27 -32.36
CA VAL A 376 34.34 -2.81 -33.22
C VAL A 376 35.34 -2.02 -32.39
N GLY A 377 36.55 -2.55 -32.28
CA GLY A 377 37.64 -1.88 -31.56
C GLY A 377 38.19 -0.69 -32.30
N ALA A 378 39.04 0.09 -31.65
CA ALA A 378 39.75 1.22 -32.23
C ALA A 378 40.72 0.81 -33.39
N ASP A 379 41.06 -0.49 -33.47
CA ASP A 379 41.87 -1.08 -34.54
C ASP A 379 41.00 -1.53 -35.75
N HIS A 380 39.72 -1.14 -35.78
CA HIS A 380 38.73 -1.52 -36.78
C HIS A 380 38.49 -3.05 -36.89
N LYS A 381 38.83 -3.80 -35.82
CA LYS A 381 38.56 -5.24 -35.73
C LYS A 381 37.33 -5.52 -34.88
N VAL A 382 36.66 -6.58 -35.24
CA VAL A 382 35.50 -7.06 -34.48
C VAL A 382 35.93 -7.98 -33.35
N HIS A 383 35.47 -7.68 -32.12
CA HIS A 383 35.64 -8.49 -30.93
C HIS A 383 34.27 -8.91 -30.38
N PHE A 384 34.11 -10.20 -30.08
CA PHE A 384 32.85 -10.67 -29.48
C PHE A 384 32.91 -10.61 -27.97
N HIS A 385 32.16 -9.71 -27.39
CA HIS A 385 32.02 -9.60 -25.94
C HIS A 385 30.85 -10.46 -25.46
N LYS A 386 31.09 -11.30 -24.46
CA LYS A 386 30.03 -12.07 -23.80
C LYS A 386 29.21 -11.18 -22.91
N LEU A 387 27.89 -11.26 -23.02
CA LEU A 387 26.96 -10.38 -22.36
C LEU A 387 26.25 -11.09 -21.21
N VAL A 388 25.97 -10.33 -20.14
CA VAL A 388 24.95 -10.69 -19.15
C VAL A 388 23.76 -9.76 -19.38
N LEU A 389 22.70 -10.32 -19.95
CA LEU A 389 21.49 -9.54 -20.28
C LEU A 389 20.66 -9.25 -19.03
N GLY A 390 20.01 -8.11 -19.03
CA GLY A 390 18.98 -7.70 -18.08
C GLY A 390 17.58 -7.87 -18.66
N ARG A 391 16.78 -6.79 -18.61
CA ARG A 391 15.40 -6.78 -19.16
C ARG A 391 15.42 -6.59 -20.67
N ASP A 392 14.48 -7.25 -21.32
CA ASP A 392 14.19 -7.05 -22.75
C ASP A 392 13.08 -5.98 -22.89
N MET A 393 13.38 -4.88 -23.59
CA MET A 393 12.44 -3.79 -23.87
C MET A 393 11.94 -3.81 -25.33
N GLY A 394 12.21 -4.90 -26.07
CA GLY A 394 11.80 -5.10 -27.45
C GLY A 394 12.78 -4.46 -28.45
N ALA A 395 12.88 -3.16 -28.52
CA ALA A 395 13.83 -2.48 -29.45
C ALA A 395 15.26 -2.40 -28.90
N GLU A 396 15.41 -2.40 -27.59
CA GLU A 396 16.69 -2.33 -26.88
C GLU A 396 16.73 -3.37 -25.76
N LEU A 397 17.90 -3.89 -25.47
CA LEU A 397 18.16 -4.86 -24.40
C LEU A 397 19.02 -4.21 -23.30
N GLU A 398 18.67 -4.42 -22.06
CA GLU A 398 19.54 -4.07 -20.94
C GLU A 398 20.70 -5.07 -20.85
N VAL A 399 21.91 -4.53 -20.72
CA VAL A 399 23.14 -5.30 -20.51
C VAL A 399 23.74 -4.93 -19.15
N ASN A 400 23.76 -5.90 -18.25
CA ASN A 400 24.30 -5.74 -16.90
C ASN A 400 25.84 -5.74 -16.87
N SER A 401 26.48 -6.46 -17.79
CA SER A 401 27.94 -6.48 -17.95
C SER A 401 28.37 -7.00 -19.32
N GLY A 402 29.56 -6.59 -19.75
CA GLY A 402 30.15 -7.03 -21.01
C GLY A 402 30.29 -5.94 -22.08
N LEU A 403 29.79 -4.73 -21.81
CA LEU A 403 29.92 -3.54 -22.69
C LEU A 403 30.23 -2.30 -21.88
N GLU A 404 30.88 -1.33 -22.53
CA GLU A 404 31.17 0.00 -22.00
C GLU A 404 30.34 1.07 -22.74
N GLU A 405 30.19 2.23 -22.11
CA GLU A 405 29.50 3.37 -22.75
C GLU A 405 30.28 3.87 -23.95
N GLY A 406 29.59 3.97 -25.10
CA GLY A 406 30.18 4.41 -26.36
C GLY A 406 30.71 3.28 -27.24
N ASP A 407 30.69 2.03 -26.78
CA ASP A 407 31.08 0.87 -27.61
C ASP A 407 30.30 0.85 -28.92
N ALA A 408 31.01 0.74 -30.05
CA ALA A 408 30.41 0.59 -31.36
C ALA A 408 30.10 -0.87 -31.61
N VAL A 409 28.80 -1.20 -31.66
CA VAL A 409 28.32 -2.60 -31.83
C VAL A 409 27.77 -2.79 -33.25
N VAL A 410 28.11 -3.90 -33.87
CA VAL A 410 27.64 -4.25 -35.21
C VAL A 410 26.16 -4.61 -35.16
N LEU A 411 25.36 -3.94 -35.99
CA LEU A 411 23.92 -4.22 -36.14
C LEU A 411 23.70 -5.31 -37.21
N ASN A 412 22.84 -6.28 -36.92
CA ASN A 412 22.52 -7.42 -37.75
C ASN A 412 23.81 -8.12 -38.29
N PRO A 413 24.71 -8.59 -37.45
CA PRO A 413 25.93 -9.23 -37.85
C PRO A 413 25.64 -10.51 -38.66
N THR A 414 26.25 -10.62 -39.83
CA THR A 414 26.14 -11.78 -40.75
C THR A 414 27.21 -12.83 -40.36
N ASP A 415 27.10 -14.05 -40.92
CA ASP A 415 28.07 -15.13 -40.70
C ASP A 415 29.50 -14.80 -41.19
N ALA A 416 29.64 -13.75 -42.02
CA ALA A 416 30.92 -13.25 -42.46
C ALA A 416 31.71 -12.50 -41.36
N ILE A 417 31.03 -12.03 -40.31
CA ILE A 417 31.60 -11.31 -39.20
C ILE A 417 32.14 -12.32 -38.17
N ARG A 418 33.47 -12.42 -38.09
CA ARG A 418 34.17 -13.34 -37.18
C ARG A 418 35.14 -12.55 -36.30
N GLU A 419 35.57 -13.18 -35.22
CA GLU A 419 36.60 -12.62 -34.34
C GLU A 419 37.84 -12.16 -35.11
N GLY A 420 38.25 -10.92 -34.89
CA GLY A 420 39.46 -10.32 -35.49
C GLY A 420 39.30 -9.82 -36.94
N VAL A 421 38.11 -9.93 -37.58
CA VAL A 421 37.88 -9.40 -38.93
C VAL A 421 37.90 -7.89 -38.91
N VAL A 422 38.66 -7.31 -39.86
CA VAL A 422 38.70 -5.86 -40.10
C VAL A 422 37.45 -5.43 -40.86
N VAL A 423 36.75 -4.43 -40.33
CA VAL A 423 35.49 -3.93 -40.89
C VAL A 423 35.56 -2.40 -41.12
N GLU A 424 34.81 -1.94 -42.10
CA GLU A 424 34.56 -0.52 -42.29
C GLU A 424 33.21 -0.18 -41.67
N THR A 425 33.22 0.78 -40.73
CA THR A 425 32.04 1.16 -39.96
C THR A 425 31.22 2.22 -40.65
N LYS A 426 29.91 2.07 -40.66
CA LYS A 426 28.96 3.11 -41.07
C LYS A 426 27.96 3.32 -39.95
N ASP A 427 27.94 4.53 -39.41
CA ASP A 427 26.99 4.89 -38.37
C ASP A 427 25.55 4.83 -38.92
N ARG A 428 24.68 4.19 -38.14
CA ARG A 428 23.24 4.24 -38.39
C ARG A 428 22.76 5.66 -38.12
N ALA A 429 22.29 6.37 -39.15
CA ALA A 429 21.66 7.68 -38.95
C ALA A 429 20.52 7.53 -37.96
N ALA A 430 20.56 8.29 -36.87
CA ALA A 430 19.51 8.33 -35.85
C ALA A 430 18.18 8.70 -36.55
N LYS A 431 17.20 7.81 -36.45
CA LYS A 431 15.84 8.03 -36.96
C LYS A 431 14.97 8.57 -35.84
#